data_d6ee1e64ad9a46c289da9f318f6da36c
#
_entry.id   d6ee1e64ad9a46c289da9f318f6da36c
#
_cell.length_a   1.000
_cell.length_b   1.000
_cell.length_c   1.000
_cell.angle_alpha   90.00
_cell.angle_beta   90.00
_cell.angle_gamma   90.00
#
_symmetry.space_group_name_H-M   'P 1'
#
loop_
_entity.id
_entity.type
_entity.pdbx_description
1 polymer ?
#
loop_
_entity_poly.entity_id
_entity_poly.type
_entity_poly.pdbx_seq_one_letter_code
_entity_poly.pdbx_strand_id
1 'polypeptide(L)'
;VLVDTPGILEAGDEGRGREQDARRQASRADLMIVVVDGDLRRSELDVVQSLSGLGKRLLLVLNKCDLRGEEEERRLLQLLRQRCREWLQPEDVIPASARPQSLPRPGQHPVQPPAEIGLLVRRLAAVLHADGEELLADNILLQCRDLGSAGRNLLDRQRSEEAQRIIDRYTWISAGVVAATPLPGVDLLGTAAVNAQMVMEMGAVYGIQLTRNRAQELAVSVGRTLAGLGVVKGGVAM
;
A
#
# COMPACT_ATOMS: atom_id res chain seq x y z
N VAL A 1 22.07 4.42 -4.98
CA VAL A 1 22.25 3.88 -3.61
C VAL A 1 21.80 2.43 -3.60
N LEU A 2 22.62 1.51 -3.07
CA LEU A 2 22.26 0.11 -2.83
C LEU A 2 21.78 0.00 -1.38
N VAL A 3 20.59 -0.63 -1.20
CA VAL A 3 20.00 -0.85 0.12
C VAL A 3 19.83 -2.34 0.33
N ASP A 4 20.44 -2.87 1.39
CA ASP A 4 20.24 -4.25 1.84
C ASP A 4 18.99 -4.32 2.74
N THR A 5 18.17 -5.35 2.53
CA THR A 5 16.95 -5.53 3.30
C THR A 5 17.00 -6.83 4.10
N PRO A 6 16.39 -6.87 5.29
CA PRO A 6 16.21 -8.14 6.00
C PRO A 6 15.48 -9.18 5.15
N GLY A 7 15.72 -10.47 5.40
CA GLY A 7 15.04 -11.56 4.71
C GLY A 7 13.50 -11.47 4.84
N ILE A 8 12.80 -11.61 3.72
CA ILE A 8 11.34 -11.38 3.64
C ILE A 8 10.54 -12.54 4.26
N LEU A 9 11.15 -13.71 4.44
CA LEU A 9 10.46 -14.96 4.85
C LEU A 9 11.01 -15.56 6.14
N GLU A 10 11.52 -14.75 7.04
CA GLU A 10 11.93 -15.25 8.35
C GLU A 10 10.70 -15.50 9.25
N ALA A 11 10.67 -16.69 9.88
CA ALA A 11 9.55 -17.11 10.73
C ALA A 11 9.52 -16.36 12.08
N GLY A 12 8.32 -16.03 12.57
CA GLY A 12 8.08 -15.44 13.89
C GLY A 12 7.54 -14.01 13.87
N ASP A 13 7.23 -13.47 15.06
CA ASP A 13 6.67 -12.11 15.18
C ASP A 13 7.67 -11.02 14.79
N GLU A 14 8.96 -11.25 15.01
CA GLU A 14 10.03 -10.39 14.51
C GLU A 14 10.15 -10.43 12.98
N GLY A 15 9.82 -11.57 12.35
CA GLY A 15 9.79 -11.74 10.90
C GLY A 15 8.73 -10.88 10.23
N ARG A 16 7.56 -10.71 10.84
CA ARG A 16 6.49 -9.84 10.29
C ARG A 16 6.87 -8.37 10.26
N GLY A 17 7.59 -7.89 11.27
CA GLY A 17 8.11 -6.52 11.28
C GLY A 17 9.16 -6.30 10.18
N ARG A 18 10.09 -7.23 10.04
CA ARG A 18 11.14 -7.21 8.99
C ARG A 18 10.54 -7.31 7.58
N GLU A 19 9.52 -8.14 7.39
CA GLU A 19 8.80 -8.23 6.11
C GLU A 19 8.15 -6.90 5.73
N GLN A 20 7.50 -6.21 6.68
CA GLN A 20 6.91 -4.90 6.41
C GLN A 20 7.96 -3.85 6.07
N ASP A 21 9.10 -3.85 6.75
CA ASP A 21 10.20 -2.94 6.46
C ASP A 21 10.83 -3.23 5.09
N ALA A 22 11.04 -4.51 4.76
CA ALA A 22 11.53 -4.92 3.46
C ALA A 22 10.56 -4.51 2.32
N ARG A 23 9.25 -4.72 2.50
CA ARG A 23 8.23 -4.26 1.56
C ARG A 23 8.19 -2.74 1.42
N ARG A 24 8.34 -2.00 2.52
CA ARG A 24 8.39 -0.53 2.51
C ARG A 24 9.63 -0.02 1.76
N GLN A 25 10.77 -0.66 1.93
CA GLN A 25 11.98 -0.32 1.20
C GLN A 25 11.86 -0.69 -0.28
N ALA A 26 11.30 -1.87 -0.60
CA ALA A 26 11.03 -2.29 -1.97
C ALA A 26 10.09 -1.29 -2.69
N SER A 27 9.08 -0.76 -2.01
CA SER A 27 8.18 0.25 -2.59
C SER A 27 8.87 1.57 -2.94
N ARG A 28 10.03 1.86 -2.35
CA ARG A 28 10.83 3.06 -2.60
C ARG A 28 11.98 2.84 -3.58
N ALA A 29 12.34 1.60 -3.84
CA ALA A 29 13.44 1.26 -4.74
C ALA A 29 13.04 1.50 -6.19
N ASP A 30 13.97 1.94 -7.03
CA ASP A 30 13.77 2.08 -8.48
C ASP A 30 13.91 0.73 -9.19
N LEU A 31 14.78 -0.13 -8.68
CA LEU A 31 15.05 -1.49 -9.17
C LEU A 31 15.19 -2.42 -7.97
N MET A 32 14.60 -3.61 -8.06
CA MET A 32 14.67 -4.63 -7.02
C MET A 32 15.52 -5.81 -7.46
N ILE A 33 16.31 -6.35 -6.54
CA ILE A 33 17.09 -7.57 -6.72
C ILE A 33 16.63 -8.57 -5.67
N VAL A 34 16.00 -9.67 -6.11
CA VAL A 34 15.63 -10.79 -5.25
C VAL A 34 16.70 -11.86 -5.36
N VAL A 35 17.27 -12.24 -4.21
CA VAL A 35 18.34 -13.24 -4.15
C VAL A 35 17.81 -14.52 -3.55
N VAL A 36 17.98 -15.63 -4.27
CA VAL A 36 17.59 -16.98 -3.85
C VAL A 36 18.78 -17.93 -3.96
N ASP A 37 18.78 -19.00 -3.19
CA ASP A 37 19.84 -20.00 -3.23
C ASP A 37 19.36 -21.38 -3.71
N GLY A 38 18.17 -21.45 -4.30
CA GLY A 38 17.57 -22.68 -4.80
C GLY A 38 16.32 -22.43 -5.59
N ASP A 39 15.46 -23.47 -5.73
CA ASP A 39 14.14 -23.30 -6.30
C ASP A 39 13.25 -22.47 -5.37
N LEU A 40 12.37 -21.67 -5.97
CA LEU A 40 11.42 -20.84 -5.24
C LEU A 40 10.36 -21.70 -4.54
N ARG A 41 10.27 -21.58 -3.22
CA ARG A 41 9.13 -22.08 -2.47
C ARG A 41 7.88 -21.29 -2.85
N ARG A 42 6.71 -21.85 -2.55
CA ARG A 42 5.44 -21.15 -2.87
C ARG A 42 5.38 -19.74 -2.26
N SER A 43 5.77 -19.61 -1.00
CA SER A 43 5.82 -18.32 -0.30
C SER A 43 6.80 -17.32 -0.94
N GLU A 44 7.93 -17.78 -1.46
CA GLU A 44 8.91 -16.94 -2.16
C GLU A 44 8.38 -16.52 -3.53
N LEU A 45 7.68 -17.40 -4.22
CA LEU A 45 7.02 -17.07 -5.48
C LEU A 45 5.92 -16.03 -5.28
N ASP A 46 5.10 -16.17 -4.22
CA ASP A 46 4.07 -15.20 -3.86
C ASP A 46 4.68 -13.81 -3.56
N VAL A 47 5.87 -13.78 -2.95
CA VAL A 47 6.63 -12.53 -2.74
C VAL A 47 7.09 -11.93 -4.07
N VAL A 48 7.70 -12.72 -4.95
CA VAL A 48 8.14 -12.26 -6.29
C VAL A 48 6.96 -11.69 -7.07
N GLN A 49 5.83 -12.39 -7.06
CA GLN A 49 4.58 -11.93 -7.69
C GLN A 49 4.08 -10.61 -7.08
N SER A 50 4.05 -10.53 -5.76
CA SER A 50 3.62 -9.31 -5.05
C SER A 50 4.52 -8.11 -5.36
N LEU A 51 5.85 -8.31 -5.40
CA LEU A 51 6.81 -7.27 -5.73
C LEU A 51 6.71 -6.84 -7.20
N SER A 52 6.54 -7.79 -8.11
CA SER A 52 6.30 -7.50 -9.53
C SER A 52 5.00 -6.72 -9.74
N GLY A 53 3.96 -7.03 -8.96
CA GLY A 53 2.68 -6.31 -8.94
C GLY A 53 2.76 -4.84 -8.52
N LEU A 54 3.88 -4.41 -7.92
CA LEU A 54 4.16 -2.99 -7.66
C LEU A 54 4.50 -2.19 -8.92
N GLY A 55 4.58 -2.85 -10.10
CA GLY A 55 4.94 -2.20 -11.36
C GLY A 55 6.42 -1.82 -11.46
N LYS A 56 7.27 -2.45 -10.67
CA LYS A 56 8.71 -2.14 -10.61
C LYS A 56 9.55 -3.21 -11.28
N ARG A 57 10.68 -2.79 -11.82
CA ARG A 57 11.66 -3.70 -12.42
C ARG A 57 12.28 -4.58 -11.34
N LEU A 58 12.36 -5.88 -11.60
CA LEU A 58 12.89 -6.89 -10.69
C LEU A 58 13.91 -7.75 -11.40
N LEU A 59 15.03 -8.04 -10.74
CA LEU A 59 16.01 -9.05 -11.14
C LEU A 59 15.98 -10.18 -10.12
N LEU A 60 16.00 -11.43 -10.58
CA LEU A 60 16.11 -12.62 -9.74
C LEU A 60 17.51 -13.20 -9.85
N VAL A 61 18.20 -13.31 -8.73
CA VAL A 61 19.57 -13.82 -8.67
C VAL A 61 19.58 -15.17 -7.99
N LEU A 62 19.99 -16.21 -8.72
CA LEU A 62 20.30 -17.52 -8.16
C LEU A 62 21.74 -17.45 -7.62
N ASN A 63 21.89 -17.36 -6.31
CA ASN A 63 23.19 -17.32 -5.65
C ASN A 63 23.69 -18.72 -5.27
N LYS A 64 24.95 -18.81 -4.85
CA LYS A 64 25.64 -20.06 -4.46
C LYS A 64 25.71 -21.08 -5.61
N CYS A 65 25.86 -20.64 -6.84
CA CYS A 65 26.03 -21.52 -7.99
C CYS A 65 27.30 -22.37 -7.89
N ASP A 66 28.32 -21.89 -7.17
CA ASP A 66 29.54 -22.64 -6.87
C ASP A 66 29.33 -23.95 -6.10
N LEU A 67 28.19 -24.12 -5.45
CA LEU A 67 27.83 -25.36 -4.72
C LEU A 67 27.16 -26.41 -5.61
N ARG A 68 26.93 -26.11 -6.89
CA ARG A 68 26.18 -26.95 -7.83
C ARG A 68 27.05 -27.36 -9.03
N GLY A 69 26.72 -28.51 -9.61
CA GLY A 69 27.27 -28.85 -10.91
C GLY A 69 26.59 -28.05 -12.04
N GLU A 70 27.31 -27.85 -13.15
CA GLU A 70 26.81 -27.03 -14.28
C GLU A 70 25.44 -27.50 -14.84
N GLU A 71 25.16 -28.80 -14.80
CA GLU A 71 23.90 -29.37 -15.29
C GLU A 71 22.74 -29.05 -14.32
N GLU A 72 23.00 -29.13 -13.03
CA GLU A 72 22.01 -28.80 -11.99
C GLU A 72 21.70 -27.30 -12.02
N GLU A 73 22.73 -26.45 -12.14
CA GLU A 73 22.57 -25.01 -12.30
C GLU A 73 21.70 -24.67 -13.51
N ARG A 74 22.01 -25.24 -14.68
CA ARG A 74 21.24 -25.03 -15.91
C ARG A 74 19.77 -25.40 -15.76
N ARG A 75 19.49 -26.57 -15.16
CA ARG A 75 18.11 -27.03 -14.90
C ARG A 75 17.38 -26.09 -13.95
N LEU A 76 18.03 -25.67 -12.90
CA LEU A 76 17.44 -24.76 -11.90
C LEU A 76 17.14 -23.37 -12.50
N LEU A 77 18.06 -22.82 -13.28
CA LEU A 77 17.84 -21.57 -14.00
C LEU A 77 16.67 -21.66 -15.00
N GLN A 78 16.56 -22.78 -15.74
CA GLN A 78 15.42 -23.02 -16.63
C GLN A 78 14.10 -23.08 -15.86
N LEU A 79 14.08 -23.79 -14.73
CA LEU A 79 12.92 -23.90 -13.87
C LEU A 79 12.50 -22.53 -13.31
N LEU A 80 13.42 -21.75 -12.81
CA LEU A 80 13.16 -20.39 -12.29
C LEU A 80 12.61 -19.47 -13.40
N ARG A 81 13.22 -19.50 -14.59
CA ARG A 81 12.73 -18.75 -15.76
C ARG A 81 11.32 -19.15 -16.17
N GLN A 82 11.02 -20.44 -16.15
CA GLN A 82 9.69 -20.96 -16.47
C GLN A 82 8.66 -20.53 -15.41
N ARG A 83 9.00 -20.59 -14.14
CA ARG A 83 8.09 -20.24 -13.03
C ARG A 83 7.81 -18.74 -12.95
N CYS A 84 8.80 -17.93 -13.29
CA CYS A 84 8.69 -16.47 -13.22
C CYS A 84 8.35 -15.80 -14.57
N ARG A 85 8.08 -16.57 -15.62
CA ARG A 85 7.89 -16.07 -17.01
C ARG A 85 6.79 -15.01 -17.16
N GLU A 86 5.83 -14.97 -16.24
CA GLU A 86 4.73 -13.99 -16.29
C GLU A 86 5.16 -12.61 -15.76
N TRP A 87 6.26 -12.56 -15.01
CA TRP A 87 6.70 -11.34 -14.32
C TRP A 87 8.12 -10.92 -14.67
N LEU A 88 8.96 -11.88 -15.11
CA LEU A 88 10.37 -11.64 -15.40
C LEU A 88 10.73 -12.12 -16.81
N GLN A 89 11.61 -11.36 -17.45
CA GLN A 89 12.24 -11.83 -18.68
C GLN A 89 13.31 -12.87 -18.37
N PRO A 90 13.60 -13.81 -19.28
CA PRO A 90 14.61 -14.86 -19.04
C PRO A 90 15.99 -14.30 -18.69
N GLU A 91 16.36 -13.13 -19.23
CA GLU A 91 17.62 -12.44 -18.98
C GLU A 91 17.72 -11.82 -17.59
N ASP A 92 16.58 -11.63 -16.92
CA ASP A 92 16.50 -11.10 -15.56
C ASP A 92 16.67 -12.16 -14.48
N VAL A 93 16.81 -13.44 -14.87
CA VAL A 93 17.11 -14.56 -13.98
C VAL A 93 18.59 -14.91 -14.17
N ILE A 94 19.42 -14.56 -13.18
CA ILE A 94 20.87 -14.45 -13.31
C ILE A 94 21.55 -15.37 -12.30
N PRO A 95 22.51 -16.24 -12.71
CA PRO A 95 23.34 -16.98 -11.77
C PRO A 95 24.43 -16.10 -11.16
N ALA A 96 24.77 -16.40 -9.90
CA ALA A 96 25.86 -15.73 -9.19
C ALA A 96 26.47 -16.63 -8.11
N SER A 97 27.70 -16.31 -7.74
CA SER A 97 28.41 -16.86 -6.59
C SER A 97 29.06 -15.70 -5.84
N ALA A 98 28.28 -15.06 -4.95
CA ALA A 98 28.74 -13.84 -4.28
C ALA A 98 29.89 -14.10 -3.31
N ARG A 99 29.93 -15.29 -2.70
CA ARG A 99 31.00 -15.73 -1.80
C ARG A 99 31.22 -17.21 -1.99
N PRO A 100 32.02 -17.61 -3.02
CA PRO A 100 32.29 -19.04 -3.28
C PRO A 100 32.94 -19.73 -2.09
N GLN A 101 32.70 -21.03 -1.99
CA GLN A 101 33.24 -21.82 -0.91
C GLN A 101 34.77 -21.92 -1.00
N SER A 102 35.44 -21.83 0.16
CA SER A 102 36.89 -21.98 0.21
C SER A 102 37.34 -23.38 -0.20
N LEU A 103 38.28 -23.48 -1.11
CA LEU A 103 38.85 -24.73 -1.59
C LEU A 103 40.00 -25.14 -0.68
N PRO A 104 39.97 -26.35 -0.06
CA PRO A 104 41.03 -26.85 0.75
C PRO A 104 42.24 -27.17 -0.14
N ARG A 105 43.44 -26.76 0.30
CA ARG A 105 44.73 -27.13 -0.33
C ARG A 105 45.54 -27.94 0.66
N PRO A 106 46.00 -29.14 0.30
CA PRO A 106 46.89 -29.96 1.15
C PRO A 106 48.15 -29.19 1.54
N GLY A 107 48.40 -29.02 2.83
CA GLY A 107 49.59 -28.34 3.35
C GLY A 107 49.61 -26.80 3.21
N GLN A 108 48.53 -26.18 2.78
CA GLN A 108 48.41 -24.71 2.62
C GLN A 108 47.10 -24.20 3.24
N HIS A 109 47.03 -22.88 3.44
CA HIS A 109 45.77 -22.25 3.82
C HIS A 109 44.71 -22.42 2.71
N PRO A 110 43.42 -22.65 3.07
CA PRO A 110 42.33 -22.69 2.10
C PRO A 110 42.32 -21.42 1.25
N VAL A 111 42.11 -21.57 -0.05
CA VAL A 111 41.97 -20.43 -0.97
C VAL A 111 40.52 -20.18 -1.26
N GLN A 112 40.08 -18.96 -1.05
CA GLN A 112 38.75 -18.51 -1.42
C GLN A 112 38.78 -18.01 -2.87
N PRO A 113 37.98 -18.61 -3.78
CA PRO A 113 37.86 -18.09 -5.14
C PRO A 113 37.24 -16.69 -5.16
N PRO A 114 37.49 -15.90 -6.19
CA PRO A 114 36.84 -14.60 -6.36
C PRO A 114 35.36 -14.76 -6.57
N ALA A 115 34.58 -13.74 -6.20
CA ALA A 115 33.13 -13.71 -6.43
C ALA A 115 32.80 -13.71 -7.93
N GLU A 116 31.87 -14.55 -8.34
CA GLU A 116 31.33 -14.60 -9.71
C GLU A 116 30.00 -13.86 -9.80
N ILE A 117 30.06 -12.55 -9.88
CA ILE A 117 28.92 -11.64 -10.01
C ILE A 117 28.92 -10.87 -11.33
N GLY A 118 29.83 -11.19 -12.24
CA GLY A 118 30.02 -10.44 -13.49
C GLY A 118 28.77 -10.39 -14.38
N LEU A 119 27.99 -11.47 -14.44
CA LEU A 119 26.72 -11.50 -15.16
C LEU A 119 25.68 -10.56 -14.53
N LEU A 120 25.56 -10.55 -13.22
CA LEU A 120 24.67 -9.65 -12.50
C LEU A 120 25.04 -8.20 -12.75
N VAL A 121 26.32 -7.84 -12.60
CA VAL A 121 26.79 -6.46 -12.81
C VAL A 121 26.53 -6.00 -14.25
N ARG A 122 26.78 -6.86 -15.25
CA ARG A 122 26.48 -6.55 -16.66
C ARG A 122 24.99 -6.35 -16.90
N ARG A 123 24.14 -7.23 -16.36
CA ARG A 123 22.69 -7.09 -16.53
C ARG A 123 22.17 -5.83 -15.84
N LEU A 124 22.63 -5.57 -14.62
CA LEU A 124 22.29 -4.36 -13.87
C LEU A 124 22.68 -3.10 -14.66
N ALA A 125 23.90 -3.05 -15.18
CA ALA A 125 24.33 -1.93 -16.01
C ALA A 125 23.49 -1.77 -17.27
N ALA A 126 23.13 -2.87 -17.95
CA ALA A 126 22.28 -2.84 -19.14
C ALA A 126 20.88 -2.30 -18.82
N VAL A 127 20.25 -2.76 -17.75
CA VAL A 127 18.93 -2.28 -17.31
C VAL A 127 18.98 -0.81 -16.93
N LEU A 128 19.96 -0.40 -16.13
CA LEU A 128 20.09 1.00 -15.71
C LEU A 128 20.42 1.94 -16.89
N HIS A 129 21.13 1.46 -17.89
CA HIS A 129 21.43 2.25 -19.08
C HIS A 129 20.24 2.38 -20.03
N ALA A 130 19.46 1.29 -20.19
CA ALA A 130 18.32 1.28 -21.08
C ALA A 130 17.09 1.98 -20.47
N ASP A 131 16.78 1.64 -19.22
CA ASP A 131 15.49 1.94 -18.59
C ASP A 131 15.63 2.88 -17.37
N GLY A 132 16.83 3.33 -17.01
CA GLY A 132 17.10 3.99 -15.73
C GLY A 132 16.30 5.27 -15.49
N GLU A 133 16.10 6.10 -16.52
CA GLU A 133 15.28 7.33 -16.42
C GLU A 133 13.80 7.01 -16.26
N GLU A 134 13.29 6.02 -16.99
CA GLU A 134 11.92 5.55 -16.90
C GLU A 134 11.62 4.93 -15.53
N LEU A 135 12.50 4.08 -15.03
CA LEU A 135 12.39 3.48 -13.70
C LEU A 135 12.32 4.53 -12.59
N LEU A 136 13.13 5.59 -12.70
CA LEU A 136 13.09 6.70 -11.75
C LEU A 136 11.79 7.48 -11.85
N ALA A 137 11.33 7.79 -13.05
CA ALA A 137 10.08 8.51 -13.29
C ALA A 137 8.87 7.74 -12.77
N ASP A 138 8.79 6.44 -13.08
CA ASP A 138 7.73 5.56 -12.61
C ASP A 138 7.70 5.45 -11.09
N ASN A 139 8.87 5.32 -10.47
CA ASN A 139 8.97 5.27 -9.00
C ASN A 139 8.49 6.58 -8.35
N ILE A 140 8.85 7.73 -8.91
CA ILE A 140 8.37 9.04 -8.43
C ILE A 140 6.85 9.12 -8.57
N LEU A 141 6.28 8.70 -9.70
CA LEU A 141 4.83 8.71 -9.92
C LEU A 141 4.09 7.81 -8.91
N LEU A 142 4.60 6.61 -8.65
CA LEU A 142 4.04 5.69 -7.66
C LEU A 142 4.06 6.32 -6.26
N GLN A 143 5.19 6.88 -5.85
CA GLN A 143 5.33 7.54 -4.55
C GLN A 143 4.40 8.77 -4.43
N CYS A 144 4.24 9.56 -5.48
CA CYS A 144 3.30 10.68 -5.52
C CYS A 144 1.84 10.22 -5.36
N ARG A 145 1.46 9.11 -6.01
CA ARG A 145 0.12 8.50 -5.87
C ARG A 145 -0.13 8.03 -4.44
N ASP A 146 0.83 7.32 -3.86
CA ASP A 146 0.74 6.81 -2.48
C ASP A 146 0.62 7.95 -1.47
N LEU A 147 1.46 8.98 -1.61
CA LEU A 147 1.41 10.17 -0.77
C LEU A 147 0.07 10.91 -0.92
N GLY A 148 -0.40 11.06 -2.16
CA GLY A 148 -1.69 11.69 -2.45
C GLY A 148 -2.87 10.90 -1.88
N SER A 149 -2.84 9.58 -1.92
CA SER A 149 -3.87 8.71 -1.31
C SER A 149 -3.83 8.78 0.21
N ALA A 150 -2.65 8.73 0.81
CA ALA A 150 -2.47 8.88 2.26
C ALA A 150 -2.95 10.25 2.74
N GLY A 151 -2.62 11.32 2.01
CA GLY A 151 -3.10 12.67 2.30
C GLY A 151 -4.62 12.79 2.24
N ARG A 152 -5.27 12.24 1.21
CA ARG A 152 -6.74 12.19 1.12
C ARG A 152 -7.36 11.43 2.29
N ASN A 153 -6.84 10.26 2.62
CA ASN A 153 -7.34 9.45 3.74
C ASN A 153 -7.23 10.18 5.09
N LEU A 154 -6.15 10.92 5.32
CA LEU A 154 -5.99 11.73 6.52
C LEU A 154 -7.00 12.89 6.57
N LEU A 155 -7.18 13.60 5.46
CA LEU A 155 -8.17 14.67 5.35
C LEU A 155 -9.59 14.16 5.56
N ASP A 156 -9.94 13.03 4.95
CA ASP A 156 -11.27 12.43 5.08
C ASP A 156 -11.54 11.98 6.52
N ARG A 157 -10.54 11.39 7.17
CA ARG A 157 -10.64 11.03 8.60
C ARG A 157 -10.82 12.26 9.48
N GLN A 158 -10.00 13.30 9.29
CA GLN A 158 -10.11 14.54 10.05
C GLN A 158 -11.47 15.23 9.84
N ARG A 159 -11.95 15.29 8.59
CA ARG A 159 -13.27 15.84 8.25
C ARG A 159 -14.40 15.03 8.89
N SER A 160 -14.30 13.70 8.88
CA SER A 160 -15.28 12.82 9.50
C SER A 160 -15.35 13.03 11.02
N GLU A 161 -14.21 13.13 11.68
CA GLU A 161 -14.15 13.39 13.13
C GLU A 161 -14.75 14.77 13.48
N GLU A 162 -14.44 15.79 12.70
CA GLU A 162 -14.98 17.15 12.89
C GLU A 162 -16.49 17.19 12.63
N ALA A 163 -16.96 16.55 11.56
CA ALA A 163 -18.37 16.40 11.26
C ALA A 163 -19.12 15.68 12.39
N GLN A 164 -18.55 14.63 12.95
CA GLN A 164 -19.16 13.91 14.08
C GLN A 164 -19.27 14.81 15.32
N ARG A 165 -18.25 15.60 15.66
CA ARG A 165 -18.31 16.58 16.76
C ARG A 165 -19.40 17.62 16.55
N ILE A 166 -19.59 18.08 15.31
CA ILE A 166 -20.67 19.02 14.96
C ILE A 166 -22.03 18.36 15.18
N ILE A 167 -22.22 17.13 14.68
CA ILE A 167 -23.48 16.38 14.86
C ILE A 167 -23.78 16.20 16.35
N ASP A 168 -22.84 15.74 17.14
CA ASP A 168 -23.01 15.51 18.57
C ASP A 168 -23.40 16.81 19.28
N ARG A 169 -22.71 17.92 19.00
CA ARG A 169 -23.03 19.24 19.57
C ARG A 169 -24.45 19.70 19.23
N TYR A 170 -24.83 19.61 17.96
CA TYR A 170 -26.16 20.03 17.52
C TYR A 170 -27.27 19.07 17.97
N THR A 171 -26.99 17.81 18.21
CA THR A 171 -27.92 16.85 18.83
C THR A 171 -28.27 17.30 20.25
N TRP A 172 -27.27 17.69 21.06
CA TRP A 172 -27.53 18.21 22.40
C TRP A 172 -28.26 19.54 22.40
N ILE A 173 -27.93 20.47 21.48
CA ILE A 173 -28.64 21.76 21.34
C ILE A 173 -30.09 21.50 20.95
N SER A 174 -30.37 20.62 19.99
CA SER A 174 -31.73 20.28 19.58
C SER A 174 -32.53 19.65 20.71
N ALA A 175 -31.94 18.75 21.46
CA ALA A 175 -32.60 18.14 22.64
C ALA A 175 -32.96 19.19 23.68
N GLY A 176 -32.07 20.17 23.93
CA GLY A 176 -32.30 21.29 24.83
C GLY A 176 -33.45 22.23 24.36
N VAL A 177 -33.50 22.53 23.07
CA VAL A 177 -34.57 23.35 22.46
C VAL A 177 -35.92 22.68 22.62
N VAL A 178 -36.02 21.38 22.32
CA VAL A 178 -37.25 20.60 22.47
C VAL A 178 -37.72 20.54 23.93
N ALA A 179 -36.78 20.33 24.87
CA ALA A 179 -37.12 20.29 26.31
C ALA A 179 -37.57 21.62 26.90
N ALA A 180 -37.11 22.75 26.33
CA ALA A 180 -37.42 24.09 26.83
C ALA A 180 -38.71 24.71 26.24
N THR A 181 -39.28 24.12 25.18
CA THR A 181 -40.41 24.73 24.46
C THR A 181 -41.68 23.84 24.56
N PRO A 182 -42.62 24.14 25.48
CA PRO A 182 -43.81 23.33 25.66
C PRO A 182 -44.95 23.63 24.64
N LEU A 183 -44.70 24.48 23.63
CA LEU A 183 -45.73 24.87 22.66
C LEU A 183 -45.56 24.15 21.32
N PRO A 184 -46.52 23.33 20.87
CA PRO A 184 -46.46 22.67 19.56
C PRO A 184 -46.53 23.72 18.44
N GLY A 185 -45.52 23.70 17.56
CA GLY A 185 -45.37 24.60 16.41
C GLY A 185 -44.17 25.53 16.48
N VAL A 186 -43.77 26.07 17.63
CA VAL A 186 -42.52 26.87 17.83
C VAL A 186 -41.32 25.96 17.81
N ASP A 187 -41.45 24.74 18.26
CA ASP A 187 -40.50 23.66 18.24
C ASP A 187 -39.98 23.33 16.81
N LEU A 188 -40.87 23.32 15.83
CA LEU A 188 -40.53 23.01 14.44
C LEU A 188 -39.61 24.08 13.80
N LEU A 189 -39.85 25.37 14.10
CA LEU A 189 -39.08 26.48 13.59
C LEU A 189 -37.69 26.55 14.26
N GLY A 190 -37.65 26.32 15.57
CA GLY A 190 -36.37 26.24 16.33
C GLY A 190 -35.49 25.11 15.86
N THR A 191 -36.04 23.92 15.71
CA THR A 191 -35.33 22.76 15.20
C THR A 191 -34.85 22.94 13.77
N ALA A 192 -35.65 23.55 12.89
CA ALA A 192 -35.24 23.85 11.51
C ALA A 192 -34.08 24.84 11.46
N ALA A 193 -34.03 25.84 12.30
CA ALA A 193 -32.95 26.82 12.39
C ALA A 193 -31.64 26.17 12.89
N VAL A 194 -31.74 25.33 13.93
CA VAL A 194 -30.61 24.58 14.49
C VAL A 194 -30.02 23.62 13.44
N ASN A 195 -30.86 22.87 12.74
CA ASN A 195 -30.44 21.96 11.69
C ASN A 195 -29.82 22.70 10.48
N ALA A 196 -30.34 23.86 10.09
CA ALA A 196 -29.75 24.66 9.04
C ALA A 196 -28.34 25.15 9.43
N GLN A 197 -28.16 25.58 10.68
CA GLN A 197 -26.83 25.97 11.18
C GLN A 197 -25.87 24.79 11.22
N MET A 198 -26.31 23.61 11.64
CA MET A 198 -25.53 22.37 11.61
C MET A 198 -25.07 22.05 10.17
N VAL A 199 -25.96 22.13 9.19
CA VAL A 199 -25.63 21.86 7.77
C VAL A 199 -24.63 22.89 7.23
N MET A 200 -24.73 24.16 7.64
CA MET A 200 -23.76 25.20 7.26
C MET A 200 -22.37 24.89 7.81
N GLU A 201 -22.27 24.54 9.08
CA GLU A 201 -20.98 24.19 9.71
C GLU A 201 -20.38 22.90 9.12
N MET A 202 -21.21 21.89 8.88
CA MET A 202 -20.75 20.69 8.16
C MET A 202 -20.24 21.01 6.75
N GLY A 203 -20.96 21.88 6.02
CA GLY A 203 -20.51 22.34 4.71
C GLY A 203 -19.13 22.99 4.78
N ALA A 204 -18.87 23.80 5.79
CA ALA A 204 -17.58 24.47 5.98
C ALA A 204 -16.43 23.48 6.21
N VAL A 205 -16.64 22.36 6.93
CA VAL A 205 -15.64 21.28 7.11
C VAL A 205 -15.22 20.66 5.77
N TYR A 206 -16.16 20.56 4.82
CA TYR A 206 -15.88 20.06 3.47
C TYR A 206 -15.48 21.16 2.47
N GLY A 207 -15.26 22.40 2.95
CA GLY A 207 -14.89 23.53 2.10
C GLY A 207 -16.01 24.08 1.24
N ILE A 208 -17.28 23.72 1.55
CA ILE A 208 -18.47 24.18 0.84
C ILE A 208 -19.11 25.34 1.62
N GLN A 209 -19.14 26.53 1.02
CA GLN A 209 -19.84 27.67 1.62
C GLN A 209 -21.32 27.61 1.25
N LEU A 210 -22.15 27.22 2.21
CA LEU A 210 -23.61 27.19 2.06
C LEU A 210 -24.22 28.52 2.52
N THR A 211 -25.09 29.09 1.70
CA THR A 211 -25.94 30.19 2.13
C THR A 211 -27.05 29.68 3.06
N ARG A 212 -27.53 30.52 3.96
CA ARG A 212 -28.55 30.17 4.96
C ARG A 212 -29.81 29.57 4.32
N ASN A 213 -30.25 30.09 3.19
CA ASN A 213 -31.41 29.61 2.46
C ASN A 213 -31.20 28.20 1.92
N ARG A 214 -30.04 27.90 1.30
CA ARG A 214 -29.72 26.57 0.81
C ARG A 214 -29.55 25.54 1.94
N ALA A 215 -28.99 25.97 3.07
CA ALA A 215 -28.86 25.10 4.24
C ALA A 215 -30.25 24.73 4.83
N GLN A 216 -31.18 25.66 4.85
CA GLN A 216 -32.55 25.39 5.26
C GLN A 216 -33.27 24.44 4.31
N GLU A 217 -33.16 24.63 3.00
CA GLU A 217 -33.74 23.73 1.99
C GLU A 217 -33.21 22.29 2.13
N LEU A 218 -31.90 22.14 2.32
CA LEU A 218 -31.27 20.84 2.54
C LEU A 218 -31.74 20.19 3.85
N ALA A 219 -31.79 20.93 4.95
CA ALA A 219 -32.23 20.41 6.24
C ALA A 219 -33.70 19.94 6.18
N VAL A 220 -34.56 20.67 5.50
CA VAL A 220 -35.96 20.28 5.28
C VAL A 220 -36.09 19.06 4.37
N SER A 221 -35.26 19.00 3.31
CA SER A 221 -35.25 17.86 2.38
C SER A 221 -34.82 16.57 3.07
N VAL A 222 -33.73 16.62 3.86
CA VAL A 222 -33.23 15.48 4.65
C VAL A 222 -34.30 15.05 5.68
N GLY A 223 -34.91 16.00 6.38
CA GLY A 223 -35.98 15.73 7.35
C GLY A 223 -37.19 15.02 6.72
N ARG A 224 -37.63 15.46 5.53
CA ARG A 224 -38.70 14.79 4.77
C ARG A 224 -38.35 13.36 4.35
N THR A 225 -37.09 13.15 3.88
CA THR A 225 -36.65 11.83 3.48
C THR A 225 -36.60 10.88 4.68
N LEU A 226 -36.08 11.32 5.83
CA LEU A 226 -36.03 10.52 7.05
C LEU A 226 -37.45 10.20 7.58
N ALA A 227 -38.38 11.16 7.55
CA ALA A 227 -39.75 10.93 7.91
C ALA A 227 -40.44 9.93 6.98
N GLY A 228 -40.18 10.02 5.66
CA GLY A 228 -40.68 9.03 4.69
C GLY A 228 -40.15 7.61 4.93
N LEU A 229 -38.88 7.46 5.27
CA LEU A 229 -38.29 6.17 5.62
C LEU A 229 -38.81 5.61 6.95
N GLY A 230 -39.10 6.47 7.92
CA GLY A 230 -39.69 6.09 9.22
C GLY A 230 -41.12 5.55 9.05
N VAL A 231 -41.92 6.15 8.17
CA VAL A 231 -43.30 5.70 7.87
C VAL A 231 -43.30 4.34 7.15
N VAL A 232 -42.33 4.11 6.24
CA VAL A 232 -42.21 2.81 5.54
C VAL A 232 -41.82 1.68 6.50
N LYS A 233 -40.93 1.94 7.47
CA LYS A 233 -40.59 0.92 8.48
C LYS A 233 -41.72 0.65 9.48
N GLY A 234 -42.50 1.63 9.82
CA GLY A 234 -43.68 1.46 10.69
C GLY A 234 -44.84 0.74 10.00
N GLY A 235 -44.95 0.83 8.67
CA GLY A 235 -46.02 0.17 7.89
C GLY A 235 -45.79 -1.31 7.58
N VAL A 236 -44.57 -1.84 7.78
CA VAL A 236 -44.23 -3.27 7.56
C VAL A 236 -44.29 -4.10 8.85
N ALA A 237 -44.53 -3.46 9.98
CA ALA A 237 -44.62 -4.11 11.31
C ALA A 237 -46.07 -4.30 11.82
N MET A 238 -47.10 -4.26 10.91
CA MET A 238 -48.46 -4.69 11.22
C MET A 238 -48.86 -5.91 10.39
#